data_e30f74c24f638a4cfd01274fbedf5657
#
_entry.id   e30f74c24f638a4cfd01274fbedf5657
#
_cell.length_a   1.000
_cell.length_b   1.000
_cell.length_c   1.000
_cell.angle_alpha   90.00
_cell.angle_beta   90.00
_cell.angle_gamma   90.00
#
_symmetry.space_group_name_H-M   'P 1'
#
loop_
_entity.id
_entity.type
_entity.pdbx_description
1 polymer ?
#
loop_
_entity_poly.entity_id
_entity_poly.type
_entity_poly.pdbx_seq_one_letter_code
_entity_poly.pdbx_strand_id
1 'polypeptide(L)' 'MKLNDKLEKINDNFSVYMYDNGFMLEISGRDAAGEWSTAKILCKDMDELISLVKEATTMERD' A
#
# COMPACT_ATOMS: atom_id res chain seq x y z
N MET A 1 1.17 -10.71 2.76
CA MET A 1 1.36 -9.39 3.36
C MET A 1 0.11 -8.56 3.21
N LYS A 2 0.06 -7.44 3.87
CA LYS A 2 -1.17 -6.68 4.03
C LYS A 2 -1.70 -6.03 2.77
N LEU A 3 -0.81 -5.55 1.92
CA LEU A 3 -1.22 -4.84 0.71
C LEU A 3 -1.88 -5.78 -0.28
N ASN A 4 -1.30 -6.97 -0.42
CA ASN A 4 -1.79 -8.00 -1.31
C ASN A 4 -3.19 -8.47 -0.93
N ASP A 5 -3.52 -8.40 0.36
CA ASP A 5 -4.85 -8.79 0.85
C ASP A 5 -5.91 -7.77 0.48
N LYS A 6 -5.53 -6.54 0.21
CA LYS A 6 -6.46 -5.46 -0.04
C LYS A 6 -6.63 -5.15 -1.52
N LEU A 7 -5.55 -5.27 -2.31
CA LEU A 7 -5.55 -4.88 -3.71
C LEU A 7 -4.87 -5.96 -4.54
N GLU A 8 -5.40 -6.23 -5.73
CA GLU A 8 -4.77 -7.15 -6.67
C GLU A 8 -3.83 -6.42 -7.61
N LYS A 9 -4.20 -5.21 -8.03
CA LYS A 9 -3.37 -4.36 -8.88
C LYS A 9 -3.27 -3.01 -8.23
N ILE A 10 -2.16 -2.32 -8.45
CA ILE A 10 -1.94 -1.03 -7.83
C ILE A 10 -1.66 0.04 -8.88
N ASN A 11 -1.89 1.29 -8.48
CA ASN A 11 -1.52 2.44 -9.29
C ASN A 11 0.00 2.54 -9.35
N ASP A 12 0.52 3.38 -10.24
CA ASP A 12 1.96 3.53 -10.42
C ASP A 12 2.59 4.50 -9.42
N ASN A 13 1.80 5.06 -8.51
CA ASN A 13 2.33 5.91 -7.45
C ASN A 13 1.56 5.68 -6.16
N PHE A 14 2.14 6.15 -5.06
CA PHE A 14 1.51 6.08 -3.74
C PHE A 14 2.05 7.22 -2.89
N SER A 15 1.39 7.46 -1.75
CA SER A 15 1.77 8.53 -0.84
C SER A 15 2.16 7.94 0.51
N VAL A 16 3.13 8.59 1.15
CA VAL A 16 3.54 8.23 2.50
C VAL A 16 3.37 9.46 3.38
N TYR A 17 2.65 9.29 4.48
CA TYR A 17 2.45 10.35 5.46
C TYR A 17 3.24 10.03 6.72
N MET A 18 3.96 11.02 7.23
CA MET A 18 4.79 10.85 8.42
C MET A 18 4.08 11.42 9.62
N TYR A 19 3.95 10.61 10.66
CA TYR A 19 3.37 11.02 11.93
C TYR A 19 4.40 10.84 13.03
N ASP A 20 4.16 11.46 14.18
CA ASP A 20 5.09 11.35 15.30
C ASP A 20 5.29 9.92 15.78
N ASN A 21 4.27 9.08 15.62
CA ASN A 21 4.30 7.71 16.14
C ASN A 21 4.22 6.67 15.04
N GLY A 22 4.56 7.03 13.80
CA GLY A 22 4.56 6.04 12.72
C GLY A 22 4.36 6.66 11.36
N PHE A 23 4.02 5.80 10.41
CA PHE A 23 3.84 6.19 9.02
C PHE A 23 2.53 5.63 8.50
N MET A 24 1.95 6.29 7.49
CA MET A 24 0.79 5.74 6.79
C MET A 24 1.09 5.69 5.31
N LEU A 25 0.92 4.51 4.71
CA LEU A 25 1.01 4.33 3.26
C LEU A 25 -0.40 4.38 2.69
N GLU A 26 -0.59 5.26 1.72
CA GLU A 26 -1.87 5.37 1.00
C GLU A 26 -1.62 5.02 -0.46
N ILE A 27 -2.28 3.97 -0.93
CA ILE A 27 -2.10 3.50 -2.29
C ILE A 27 -3.45 3.06 -2.85
N SER A 28 -3.69 3.39 -4.11
CA SER A 28 -4.95 3.04 -4.79
C SER A 28 -4.68 1.97 -5.84
N GLY A 29 -5.74 1.27 -6.20
CA GLY A 29 -5.63 0.24 -7.21
C GLY A 29 -6.95 -0.50 -7.39
N ARG A 30 -6.87 -1.70 -7.98
CA ARG A 30 -8.03 -2.55 -8.20
C ARG A 30 -8.09 -3.63 -7.14
N ASP A 31 -9.26 -3.81 -6.52
CA ASP A 31 -9.45 -4.88 -5.56
C ASP A 31 -9.82 -6.19 -6.28
N ALA A 32 -10.13 -7.23 -5.49
CA ALA A 32 -10.45 -8.54 -6.05
C ALA A 32 -11.70 -8.53 -6.91
N ALA A 33 -12.59 -7.57 -6.71
CA ALA A 33 -13.80 -7.41 -7.51
C ALA A 33 -13.55 -6.59 -8.77
N GLY A 34 -12.33 -6.10 -8.98
CA GLY A 34 -11.99 -5.27 -10.13
C GLY A 34 -12.37 -3.82 -9.98
N GLU A 35 -12.77 -3.40 -8.78
CA GLU A 35 -13.18 -2.03 -8.52
C GLU A 35 -12.03 -1.20 -7.99
N TRP A 36 -12.05 0.09 -8.32
CA TRP A 36 -11.03 1.02 -7.85
C TRP A 36 -11.20 1.25 -6.35
N SER A 37 -10.13 1.09 -5.60
CA SER A 37 -10.17 1.19 -4.15
C SER A 37 -8.87 1.80 -3.65
N THR A 38 -8.92 2.40 -2.46
CA THR A 38 -7.74 3.00 -1.83
C THR A 38 -7.47 2.28 -0.52
N ALA A 39 -6.23 1.84 -0.33
CA ALA A 39 -5.77 1.21 0.90
C ALA A 39 -4.95 2.21 1.69
N LYS A 40 -5.24 2.31 2.99
CA LYS A 40 -4.48 3.14 3.92
C LYS A 40 -3.97 2.23 5.01
N ILE A 41 -2.65 2.09 5.12
CA ILE A 41 -2.05 1.14 6.03
C ILE A 41 -1.11 1.88 6.96
N LEU A 42 -1.36 1.74 8.26
CA LEU A 42 -0.51 2.34 9.29
C LEU A 42 0.66 1.42 9.58
N CYS A 43 1.85 2.01 9.60
CA CYS A 43 3.09 1.31 9.91
C CYS A 43 3.69 1.93 11.16
N LYS A 44 4.03 1.09 12.13
CA LYS A 44 4.56 1.60 13.40
C LYS A 44 6.01 2.04 13.30
N ASP A 45 6.74 1.54 12.29
CA ASP A 45 8.16 1.87 12.12
C ASP A 45 8.53 1.77 10.65
N MET A 46 9.78 2.14 10.36
CA MET A 46 10.29 2.17 9.00
C MET A 46 10.40 0.76 8.41
N ASP A 47 10.68 -0.24 9.23
CA ASP A 47 10.79 -1.61 8.73
C ASP A 47 9.48 -2.10 8.14
N GLU A 48 8.36 -1.79 8.79
CA GLU A 48 7.04 -2.13 8.25
C GLU A 48 6.76 -1.38 6.96
N LEU A 49 7.11 -0.08 6.92
CA LEU A 49 6.90 0.72 5.73
C LEU A 49 7.71 0.18 4.56
N ILE A 50 8.98 -0.16 4.79
CA ILE A 50 9.84 -0.70 3.75
C ILE A 50 9.28 -2.03 3.23
N SER A 51 8.76 -2.87 4.12
CA SER A 51 8.15 -4.14 3.71
C SER A 51 6.98 -3.92 2.77
N LEU A 52 6.13 -2.92 3.06
CA LEU A 52 5.00 -2.61 2.20
C LEU A 52 5.45 -2.05 0.86
N VAL A 53 6.47 -1.19 0.85
CA VAL A 53 7.00 -0.64 -0.39
C VAL A 53 7.57 -1.77 -1.25
N LYS A 54 8.30 -2.68 -0.65
CA LYS A 54 8.85 -3.83 -1.39
C LYS A 54 7.73 -4.69 -1.97
N GLU A 55 6.69 -4.94 -1.19
CA GLU A 55 5.54 -5.70 -1.69
C GLU A 55 4.90 -4.98 -2.88
N ALA A 56 4.71 -3.67 -2.76
CA ALA A 56 4.11 -2.88 -3.83
C ALA A 56 4.90 -2.99 -5.13
N THR A 57 6.23 -3.00 -5.04
CA THR A 57 7.07 -3.07 -6.24
C THR A 57 6.97 -4.40 -6.96
N THR A 58 6.47 -5.44 -6.29
CA THR A 58 6.29 -6.76 -6.91
C THR A 58 4.87 -7.00 -7.40
N MET A 59 3.94 -6.09 -7.09
CA MET A 59 2.55 -6.25 -7.49
C MET A 59 2.34 -5.76 -8.91
N GLU A 60 1.31 -6.32 -9.55
CA GLU A 60 0.94 -5.92 -10.90
C GLU A 60 0.36 -4.50 -10.89
N ARG A 61 0.72 -3.71 -11.88
CA ARG A 61 0.19 -2.35 -12.01
C ARG A 61 -1.03 -2.34 -12.91
N ASP A 62 -1.97 -1.48 -12.52
CA ASP A 62 -3.21 -1.31 -13.28
C ASP A 62 -3.00 -0.40 -14.49
#